data_e6c81586db7fbc1c03fe460566b6c3f4
#
_entry.id   e6c81586db7fbc1c03fe460566b6c3f4
#
_cell.length_a   1.000
_cell.length_b   1.000
_cell.length_c   1.000
_cell.angle_alpha   90.00
_cell.angle_beta   90.00
_cell.angle_gamma   90.00
#
_symmetry.space_group_name_H-M   'P 1'
#
loop_
_entity.id
_entity.type
_entity.pdbx_description
1 polymer ?
#
loop_
_entity_poly.entity_id
_entity_poly.type
_entity_poly.pdbx_seq_one_letter_code
_entity_poly.pdbx_strand_id
1 'polypeptide(L)'
;MRSGYGYDFLQKLSRYGNVVYEYKTANAENGGVLKMLKNGEVDLVTSAVKRGQWEEDFVFSNQPVGTCGTMLTIKAGNEQIIPQDYSTYDGMRVGMIRQNIRNENFKKFAEMKGFSYESVYYPDAAALYDGLQSGEVDAAVTTSLRAVKNEWMLDIFSREPFYVMVRKEDTKLLQWVDQAIAAMDQDEPGWRTLLSSQYYEDLSLIHI
;
A
#
# COMPACT_ATOMS: atom_id res chain seq x y z
N MET A 1 -0.53 -20.52 -3.93
CA MET A 1 -1.75 -19.87 -4.47
C MET A 1 -1.50 -18.36 -4.45
N ARG A 2 -1.80 -17.64 -5.52
CA ARG A 2 -1.66 -16.17 -5.54
C ARG A 2 -2.87 -15.56 -4.86
N SER A 3 -2.65 -14.49 -4.10
CA SER A 3 -3.69 -13.74 -3.39
C SER A 3 -3.25 -12.29 -3.21
N GLY A 4 -4.15 -11.44 -2.76
CA GLY A 4 -3.93 -10.03 -2.50
C GLY A 4 -4.82 -9.12 -3.34
N TYR A 5 -5.04 -7.89 -2.86
CA TYR A 5 -5.96 -6.92 -3.46
C TYR A 5 -5.79 -6.78 -4.97
N GLY A 6 -4.55 -6.54 -5.44
CA GLY A 6 -4.26 -6.36 -6.87
C GLY A 6 -4.54 -7.60 -7.71
N TYR A 7 -4.30 -8.79 -7.15
CA TYR A 7 -4.62 -10.05 -7.82
C TYR A 7 -6.14 -10.20 -7.99
N ASP A 8 -6.91 -10.08 -6.92
CA ASP A 8 -8.35 -10.27 -6.97
C ASP A 8 -9.06 -9.17 -7.78
N PHE A 9 -8.54 -7.92 -7.74
CA PHE A 9 -8.97 -6.86 -8.63
C PHE A 9 -8.81 -7.25 -10.11
N LEU A 10 -7.63 -7.77 -10.50
CA LEU A 10 -7.40 -8.21 -11.87
C LEU A 10 -8.28 -9.41 -12.27
N GLN A 11 -8.55 -10.34 -11.34
CA GLN A 11 -9.47 -11.44 -11.59
C GLN A 11 -10.91 -10.94 -11.85
N LYS A 12 -11.35 -9.90 -11.14
CA LYS A 12 -12.64 -9.24 -11.42
C LYS A 12 -12.60 -8.52 -12.77
N LEU A 13 -11.56 -7.74 -13.03
CA LEU A 13 -11.40 -6.96 -14.25
C LEU A 13 -11.38 -7.85 -15.50
N SER A 14 -10.81 -9.07 -15.43
CA SER A 14 -10.77 -10.02 -16.56
C SER A 14 -12.14 -10.46 -17.06
N ARG A 15 -13.20 -10.32 -16.27
CA ARG A 15 -14.58 -10.64 -16.68
C ARG A 15 -15.12 -9.67 -17.73
N TYR A 16 -14.51 -8.48 -17.84
CA TYR A 16 -14.90 -7.41 -18.77
C TYR A 16 -14.01 -7.37 -20.02
N GLY A 17 -13.23 -8.40 -20.27
CA GLY A 17 -12.41 -8.53 -21.46
C GLY A 17 -11.77 -9.90 -21.59
N ASN A 18 -11.36 -10.25 -22.79
CA ASN A 18 -10.73 -11.54 -23.06
C ASN A 18 -9.21 -11.42 -22.82
N VAL A 19 -8.81 -11.22 -21.56
CA VAL A 19 -7.41 -11.01 -21.16
C VAL A 19 -6.93 -12.11 -20.20
N VAL A 20 -5.67 -12.47 -20.35
CA VAL A 20 -4.95 -13.37 -19.45
C VAL A 20 -3.77 -12.60 -18.86
N TYR A 21 -3.61 -12.67 -17.55
CA TYR A 21 -2.54 -11.96 -16.86
C TYR A 21 -1.32 -12.85 -16.62
N GLU A 22 -0.16 -12.36 -16.97
CA GLU A 22 1.12 -12.87 -16.52
C GLU A 22 1.63 -11.99 -15.36
N TYR A 23 1.95 -12.62 -14.23
CA TYR A 23 2.38 -11.91 -13.03
C TYR A 23 3.88 -11.97 -12.90
N LYS A 24 4.52 -10.81 -12.79
CA LYS A 24 5.95 -10.66 -12.54
C LYS A 24 6.20 -10.23 -11.08
N THR A 25 7.29 -10.70 -10.52
CA THR A 25 7.74 -10.26 -9.19
C THR A 25 8.70 -9.10 -9.34
N ALA A 26 8.40 -7.97 -8.72
CA ALA A 26 9.33 -6.85 -8.63
C ALA A 26 10.24 -7.05 -7.42
N ASN A 27 11.54 -6.82 -7.59
CA ASN A 27 12.55 -6.83 -6.53
C ASN A 27 13.50 -5.63 -6.69
N ALA A 28 14.38 -5.43 -5.71
CA ALA A 28 15.36 -4.35 -5.74
C ALA A 28 16.36 -4.49 -6.89
N GLU A 29 16.71 -5.72 -7.28
CA GLU A 29 17.65 -6.00 -8.38
C GLU A 29 17.10 -5.52 -9.73
N ASN A 30 15.79 -5.65 -9.94
CA ASN A 30 15.11 -5.15 -11.14
C ASN A 30 14.82 -3.62 -11.08
N GLY A 31 15.27 -2.94 -10.02
CA GLY A 31 15.00 -1.52 -9.82
C GLY A 31 13.53 -1.19 -9.47
N GLY A 32 12.80 -2.23 -9.00
CA GLY A 32 11.42 -2.12 -8.59
C GLY A 32 10.42 -2.05 -9.75
N VAL A 33 9.13 -2.06 -9.40
CA VAL A 33 8.03 -2.16 -10.37
C VAL A 33 7.97 -1.00 -11.37
N LEU A 34 8.37 0.20 -10.96
CA LEU A 34 8.34 1.38 -11.85
C LEU A 34 9.33 1.23 -13.01
N LYS A 35 10.53 0.74 -12.73
CA LYS A 35 11.54 0.49 -13.76
C LYS A 35 11.09 -0.63 -14.68
N MET A 36 10.50 -1.70 -14.15
CA MET A 36 9.94 -2.78 -14.96
C MET A 36 8.83 -2.28 -15.89
N LEU A 37 7.95 -1.41 -15.41
CA LEU A 37 6.90 -0.80 -16.21
C LEU A 37 7.50 0.07 -17.32
N LYS A 38 8.46 0.93 -17.00
CA LYS A 38 9.14 1.81 -17.96
C LYS A 38 9.87 1.02 -19.05
N ASN A 39 10.49 -0.10 -18.69
CA ASN A 39 11.24 -0.96 -19.63
C ASN A 39 10.33 -1.92 -20.44
N GLY A 40 9.01 -1.96 -20.19
CA GLY A 40 8.11 -2.89 -20.87
C GLY A 40 8.18 -4.34 -20.38
N GLU A 41 8.80 -4.57 -19.23
CA GLU A 41 8.85 -5.90 -18.60
C GLU A 41 7.50 -6.29 -17.97
N VAL A 42 6.70 -5.28 -17.59
CA VAL A 42 5.28 -5.37 -17.23
C VAL A 42 4.50 -4.29 -17.96
N ASP A 43 3.20 -4.52 -18.18
CA ASP A 43 2.35 -3.59 -18.94
C ASP A 43 1.51 -2.69 -18.03
N LEU A 44 1.23 -3.13 -16.80
CA LEU A 44 0.47 -2.36 -15.82
C LEU A 44 0.90 -2.63 -14.38
N VAL A 45 0.60 -1.65 -13.52
CA VAL A 45 0.72 -1.74 -12.06
C VAL A 45 -0.65 -1.40 -11.44
N THR A 46 -1.14 -2.24 -10.52
CA THR A 46 -2.52 -2.13 -10.00
C THR A 46 -2.69 -1.24 -8.78
N SER A 47 -1.60 -0.73 -8.18
CA SER A 47 -1.65 -0.04 -6.88
C SER A 47 -0.72 1.18 -6.83
N ALA A 48 -0.83 2.04 -7.84
CA ALA A 48 -0.03 3.25 -7.93
C ALA A 48 -0.79 4.46 -7.38
N VAL A 49 -0.21 5.17 -6.43
CA VAL A 49 -0.69 6.49 -6.01
C VAL A 49 -0.18 7.54 -7.00
N LYS A 50 -1.06 8.44 -7.46
CA LYS A 50 -0.65 9.50 -8.40
C LYS A 50 0.41 10.41 -7.78
N ARG A 51 1.50 10.64 -8.53
CA ARG A 51 2.58 11.55 -8.16
C ARG A 51 3.01 12.32 -9.40
N GLY A 52 3.09 13.65 -9.31
CA GLY A 52 3.44 14.51 -10.46
C GLY A 52 4.74 14.12 -11.14
N GLN A 53 5.74 13.67 -10.38
CA GLN A 53 7.02 13.18 -10.92
C GLN A 53 6.93 11.96 -11.82
N TRP A 54 5.80 11.23 -11.80
CA TRP A 54 5.60 10.03 -12.63
C TRP A 54 4.80 10.31 -13.91
N GLU A 55 4.19 11.48 -14.03
CA GLU A 55 3.34 11.86 -15.17
C GLU A 55 4.11 12.10 -16.47
N GLU A 56 5.44 12.17 -16.40
CA GLU A 56 6.28 12.24 -17.61
C GLU A 56 6.29 10.90 -18.36
N ASP A 57 6.39 9.78 -17.64
CA ASP A 57 6.56 8.44 -18.18
C ASP A 57 5.26 7.60 -18.16
N PHE A 58 4.31 7.94 -17.27
CA PHE A 58 3.16 7.09 -16.97
C PHE A 58 1.84 7.86 -17.00
N VAL A 59 0.76 7.11 -17.20
CA VAL A 59 -0.62 7.58 -17.06
C VAL A 59 -1.42 6.64 -16.17
N PHE A 60 -2.52 7.14 -15.62
CA PHE A 60 -3.29 6.47 -14.59
C PHE A 60 -4.74 6.30 -15.03
N SER A 61 -5.41 5.25 -14.53
CA SER A 61 -6.85 5.06 -14.73
C SER A 61 -7.64 6.28 -14.24
N ASN A 62 -8.78 6.54 -14.90
CA ASN A 62 -9.64 7.66 -14.56
C ASN A 62 -10.21 7.54 -13.15
N GLN A 63 -10.66 6.32 -12.79
CA GLN A 63 -11.21 6.02 -11.48
C GLN A 63 -10.17 5.33 -10.59
N PRO A 64 -10.14 5.61 -9.28
CA PRO A 64 -9.32 4.86 -8.35
C PRO A 64 -9.82 3.42 -8.26
N VAL A 65 -8.91 2.51 -8.02
CA VAL A 65 -9.23 1.10 -7.80
C VAL A 65 -9.26 0.72 -6.33
N GLY A 66 -8.87 1.62 -5.46
CA GLY A 66 -8.94 1.46 -4.01
C GLY A 66 -8.32 2.63 -3.27
N THR A 67 -8.22 2.49 -1.95
CA THR A 67 -7.59 3.48 -1.07
C THR A 67 -6.54 2.79 -0.21
N CYS A 68 -5.37 3.39 -0.09
CA CYS A 68 -4.32 2.96 0.83
C CYS A 68 -4.02 4.04 1.85
N GLY A 69 -3.40 3.64 2.95
CA GLY A 69 -2.94 4.57 3.98
C GLY A 69 -1.50 4.30 4.40
N THR A 70 -0.93 5.23 5.14
CA THR A 70 0.24 4.98 5.95
C THR A 70 -0.21 4.30 7.23
N MET A 71 0.43 3.23 7.61
CA MET A 71 0.09 2.41 8.75
C MET A 71 1.25 2.40 9.73
N LEU A 72 0.95 2.55 11.01
CA LEU A 72 1.89 2.32 12.11
C LEU A 72 1.56 0.96 12.74
N THR A 73 2.56 0.08 12.82
CA THR A 73 2.43 -1.24 13.43
C THR A 73 3.46 -1.46 14.52
N ILE A 74 3.14 -2.31 15.47
CA ILE A 74 4.04 -2.82 16.52
C ILE A 74 4.10 -4.35 16.44
N LYS A 75 5.11 -4.94 17.05
CA LYS A 75 5.18 -6.40 17.21
C LYS A 75 3.98 -6.88 18.02
N ALA A 76 3.36 -7.97 17.59
CA ALA A 76 2.26 -8.58 18.33
C ALA A 76 2.70 -8.97 19.76
N GLY A 77 1.86 -8.68 20.74
CA GLY A 77 2.16 -8.89 22.17
C GLY A 77 2.91 -7.74 22.84
N ASN A 78 3.17 -6.64 22.16
CA ASN A 78 3.70 -5.43 22.81
C ASN A 78 2.53 -4.63 23.43
N GLU A 79 2.24 -4.89 24.69
CA GLU A 79 1.16 -4.23 25.44
C GLU A 79 1.57 -2.87 26.04
N GLN A 80 2.81 -2.47 25.86
CA GLN A 80 3.31 -1.17 26.40
C GLN A 80 2.83 0.00 25.55
N ILE A 81 2.57 -0.22 24.27
CA ILE A 81 2.10 0.79 23.33
C ILE A 81 0.62 0.52 23.05
N ILE A 82 -0.23 1.42 23.53
CA ILE A 82 -1.68 1.26 23.51
C ILE A 82 -2.25 2.05 22.33
N PRO A 83 -3.02 1.42 21.41
CA PRO A 83 -3.64 2.10 20.28
C PRO A 83 -4.43 3.35 20.73
N GLN A 84 -4.17 4.48 20.06
CA GLN A 84 -4.80 5.78 20.30
C GLN A 84 -4.46 6.44 21.66
N ASP A 85 -3.71 5.80 22.54
CA ASP A 85 -3.10 6.46 23.70
C ASP A 85 -1.72 6.98 23.32
N TYR A 86 -1.69 8.17 22.73
CA TYR A 86 -0.46 8.78 22.18
C TYR A 86 0.59 9.11 23.24
N SER A 87 0.24 9.10 24.52
CA SER A 87 1.22 9.23 25.59
C SER A 87 2.16 8.01 25.67
N THR A 88 1.68 6.84 25.24
CA THR A 88 2.48 5.61 25.18
C THR A 88 3.37 5.55 23.93
N TYR A 89 3.19 6.47 22.97
CA TYR A 89 4.00 6.55 21.75
C TYR A 89 5.25 7.42 21.94
N ASP A 90 5.31 8.18 23.04
CA ASP A 90 6.39 9.15 23.27
C ASP A 90 7.73 8.44 23.46
N GLY A 91 8.73 8.86 22.70
CA GLY A 91 10.08 8.27 22.74
C GLY A 91 10.23 6.92 22.02
N MET A 92 9.19 6.41 21.31
CA MET A 92 9.33 5.18 20.53
C MET A 92 10.47 5.25 19.51
N ARG A 93 11.18 4.14 19.32
CA ARG A 93 12.06 3.92 18.16
C ARG A 93 11.18 3.47 17.00
N VAL A 94 11.12 4.28 15.94
CA VAL A 94 10.23 4.03 14.82
C VAL A 94 11.03 3.69 13.58
N GLY A 95 10.86 2.47 13.10
CA GLY A 95 11.47 1.98 11.86
C GLY A 95 10.80 2.56 10.62
N MET A 96 11.63 3.01 9.67
CA MET A 96 11.21 3.65 8.42
C MET A 96 12.06 3.18 7.26
N ILE A 97 11.49 3.08 6.07
CA ILE A 97 12.27 2.79 4.85
C ILE A 97 12.87 4.11 4.34
N ARG A 98 14.17 4.10 4.00
CA ARG A 98 14.85 5.30 3.47
C ARG A 98 14.11 5.88 2.25
N GLN A 99 14.02 7.21 2.18
CA GLN A 99 13.41 7.95 1.05
C GLN A 99 11.95 7.58 0.73
N ASN A 100 11.22 6.99 1.68
CA ASN A 100 9.82 6.67 1.51
C ASN A 100 8.94 7.86 1.90
N ILE A 101 7.95 8.18 1.05
CA ILE A 101 6.99 9.28 1.30
C ILE A 101 6.21 9.11 2.60
N ARG A 102 6.03 7.88 3.07
CA ARG A 102 5.33 7.59 4.32
C ARG A 102 6.03 8.14 5.55
N ASN A 103 7.33 8.40 5.47
CA ASN A 103 8.07 9.03 6.56
C ASN A 103 7.55 10.45 6.83
N GLU A 104 7.27 11.22 5.78
CA GLU A 104 6.67 12.55 5.91
C GLU A 104 5.22 12.50 6.42
N ASN A 105 4.46 11.49 5.98
CA ASN A 105 3.12 11.26 6.48
C ASN A 105 3.14 10.97 7.99
N PHE A 106 4.08 10.14 8.43
CA PHE A 106 4.22 9.80 9.85
C PHE A 106 4.69 10.99 10.68
N LYS A 107 5.66 11.76 10.18
CA LYS A 107 6.11 12.99 10.86
C LYS A 107 4.94 13.94 11.12
N LYS A 108 4.13 14.22 10.12
CA LYS A 108 2.93 15.08 10.26
C LYS A 108 1.92 14.48 11.24
N PHE A 109 1.75 13.16 11.23
CA PHE A 109 0.88 12.47 12.16
C PHE A 109 1.38 12.61 13.60
N ALA A 110 2.66 12.38 13.88
CA ALA A 110 3.26 12.53 15.19
C ALA A 110 3.17 13.98 15.73
N GLU A 111 3.46 14.96 14.85
CA GLU A 111 3.31 16.39 15.18
C GLU A 111 1.84 16.73 15.52
N MET A 112 0.89 16.25 14.74
CA MET A 112 -0.54 16.49 14.96
C MET A 112 -1.04 15.84 16.27
N LYS A 113 -0.49 14.67 16.63
CA LYS A 113 -0.87 13.92 17.83
C LYS A 113 -0.05 14.30 19.08
N GLY A 114 1.04 15.03 18.90
CA GLY A 114 1.83 15.66 19.98
C GLY A 114 2.75 14.70 20.70
N PHE A 115 3.31 13.68 20.04
CA PHE A 115 4.31 12.77 20.63
C PHE A 115 5.65 12.85 19.88
N SER A 116 6.74 12.56 20.62
CA SER A 116 8.10 12.48 20.08
C SER A 116 8.47 11.03 19.73
N TYR A 117 9.48 10.84 18.86
CA TYR A 117 9.98 9.52 18.48
C TYR A 117 11.41 9.59 17.97
N GLU A 118 12.10 8.44 17.95
CA GLU A 118 13.42 8.27 17.34
C GLU A 118 13.28 7.53 15.99
N SER A 119 13.82 8.11 14.92
CA SER A 119 13.79 7.49 13.58
C SER A 119 14.92 6.50 13.40
N VAL A 120 14.61 5.28 13.00
CA VAL A 120 15.58 4.26 12.55
C VAL A 120 15.31 3.91 11.08
N TYR A 121 16.32 4.05 10.22
CA TYR A 121 16.14 3.90 8.77
C TYR A 121 16.68 2.60 8.21
N TYR A 122 15.82 1.85 7.52
CA TYR A 122 16.11 0.59 6.87
C TYR A 122 16.18 0.73 5.35
N PRO A 123 16.94 -0.15 4.66
CA PRO A 123 17.04 -0.09 3.19
C PRO A 123 15.75 -0.54 2.48
N ASP A 124 15.01 -1.47 3.06
CA ASP A 124 13.81 -2.08 2.47
C ASP A 124 12.82 -2.59 3.54
N ALA A 125 11.71 -3.15 3.07
CA ALA A 125 10.65 -3.64 3.93
C ALA A 125 11.01 -4.92 4.69
N ALA A 126 11.90 -5.76 4.14
CA ALA A 126 12.31 -7.00 4.80
C ALA A 126 13.18 -6.68 6.02
N ALA A 127 14.20 -5.82 5.85
CA ALA A 127 15.04 -5.36 6.95
C ALA A 127 14.24 -4.61 8.02
N LEU A 128 13.27 -3.79 7.62
CA LEU A 128 12.36 -3.11 8.56
C LEU A 128 11.55 -4.12 9.38
N TYR A 129 10.99 -5.14 8.72
CA TYR A 129 10.23 -6.18 9.41
C TYR A 129 11.10 -6.95 10.40
N ASP A 130 12.31 -7.34 10.00
CA ASP A 130 13.26 -8.05 10.88
C ASP A 130 13.63 -7.18 12.09
N GLY A 131 13.86 -5.88 11.89
CA GLY A 131 14.11 -4.90 12.98
C GLY A 131 12.94 -4.81 13.97
N LEU A 132 11.70 -4.82 13.47
CA LEU A 132 10.52 -4.83 14.33
C LEU A 132 10.39 -6.15 15.10
N GLN A 133 10.60 -7.29 14.44
CA GLN A 133 10.48 -8.60 15.09
C GLN A 133 11.59 -8.87 16.12
N SER A 134 12.79 -8.36 15.90
CA SER A 134 13.91 -8.47 16.83
C SER A 134 13.80 -7.51 18.03
N GLY A 135 12.94 -6.47 17.94
CA GLY A 135 12.82 -5.43 18.95
C GLY A 135 13.91 -4.34 18.84
N GLU A 136 14.60 -4.25 17.69
CA GLU A 136 15.49 -3.12 17.40
C GLU A 136 14.70 -1.81 17.31
N VAL A 137 13.46 -1.87 16.79
CA VAL A 137 12.49 -0.78 16.81
C VAL A 137 11.21 -1.21 17.51
N ASP A 138 10.51 -0.25 18.09
CA ASP A 138 9.28 -0.47 18.83
C ASP A 138 8.06 -0.47 17.90
N ALA A 139 8.12 0.32 16.82
CA ALA A 139 7.08 0.43 15.82
C ALA A 139 7.65 0.53 14.40
N ALA A 140 6.84 0.25 13.37
CA ALA A 140 7.20 0.35 11.97
C ALA A 140 6.18 1.16 11.16
N VAL A 141 6.67 2.09 10.33
CA VAL A 141 5.89 2.85 9.37
C VAL A 141 5.82 2.09 8.05
N THR A 142 4.62 1.75 7.62
CA THR A 142 4.42 0.89 6.45
C THR A 142 3.16 1.28 5.67
N THR A 143 2.76 0.47 4.72
CA THR A 143 1.55 0.66 3.91
C THR A 143 0.43 -0.28 4.37
N SER A 144 -0.81 0.20 4.32
CA SER A 144 -1.99 -0.65 4.52
C SER A 144 -2.23 -1.66 3.37
N LEU A 145 -1.44 -1.59 2.27
CA LEU A 145 -1.54 -2.52 1.14
C LEU A 145 -0.80 -3.85 1.35
N ARG A 146 -0.21 -4.07 2.52
CA ARG A 146 0.47 -5.33 2.84
C ARG A 146 -0.31 -6.14 3.87
N ALA A 147 -0.15 -7.45 3.81
CA ALA A 147 -0.60 -8.31 4.89
C ALA A 147 0.21 -8.04 6.16
N VAL A 148 -0.47 -7.98 7.29
CA VAL A 148 0.13 -7.86 8.62
C VAL A 148 0.26 -9.26 9.20
N LYS A 149 1.46 -9.62 9.67
CA LYS A 149 1.74 -10.93 10.27
C LYS A 149 2.61 -10.75 11.51
N ASN A 150 2.16 -11.29 12.63
CA ASN A 150 2.82 -11.14 13.93
C ASN A 150 3.02 -9.67 14.35
N GLU A 151 2.10 -8.81 13.94
CA GLU A 151 2.07 -7.39 14.23
C GLU A 151 0.67 -6.98 14.66
N TRP A 152 0.58 -5.93 15.48
CA TRP A 152 -0.65 -5.21 15.76
C TRP A 152 -0.60 -3.85 15.08
N MET A 153 -1.71 -3.46 14.49
CA MET A 153 -1.88 -2.13 13.93
C MET A 153 -2.23 -1.15 15.04
N LEU A 154 -1.49 -0.04 15.11
CA LEU A 154 -1.81 1.07 16.02
C LEU A 154 -2.73 2.10 15.37
N ASP A 155 -2.36 2.54 14.16
CA ASP A 155 -3.05 3.59 13.44
C ASP A 155 -2.93 3.43 11.92
N ILE A 156 -3.96 3.90 11.20
CA ILE A 156 -3.91 4.15 9.75
C ILE A 156 -4.25 5.62 9.50
N PHE A 157 -3.36 6.33 8.84
CA PHE A 157 -3.49 7.75 8.53
C PHE A 157 -3.03 8.06 7.09
N SER A 158 -3.20 9.31 6.66
CA SER A 158 -2.82 9.77 5.31
C SER A 158 -3.37 8.86 4.20
N ARG A 159 -4.70 8.64 4.21
CA ARG A 159 -5.37 7.81 3.21
C ARG A 159 -5.36 8.49 1.85
N GLU A 160 -4.96 7.74 0.83
CA GLU A 160 -4.85 8.20 -0.56
C GLU A 160 -5.47 7.18 -1.51
N PRO A 161 -6.15 7.60 -2.58
CA PRO A 161 -6.60 6.70 -3.63
C PRO A 161 -5.40 6.15 -4.42
N PHE A 162 -5.49 4.91 -4.84
CA PHE A 162 -4.55 4.31 -5.78
C PHE A 162 -5.26 3.84 -7.06
N TYR A 163 -4.48 3.75 -8.13
CA TYR A 163 -4.96 3.62 -9.52
C TYR A 163 -4.21 2.50 -10.23
N VAL A 164 -4.77 2.04 -11.35
CA VAL A 164 -3.98 1.33 -12.34
C VAL A 164 -3.08 2.34 -13.06
N MET A 165 -1.81 1.99 -13.22
CA MET A 165 -0.81 2.80 -13.92
C MET A 165 -0.24 2.00 -15.09
N VAL A 166 -0.12 2.65 -16.24
CA VAL A 166 0.48 2.10 -17.47
C VAL A 166 1.49 3.10 -18.04
N ARG A 167 2.30 2.66 -19.02
CA ARG A 167 3.16 3.60 -19.78
C ARG A 167 2.31 4.62 -20.54
N LYS A 168 2.87 5.79 -20.77
CA LYS A 168 2.17 6.93 -21.40
C LYS A 168 1.69 6.61 -22.83
N GLU A 169 2.42 5.79 -23.55
CA GLU A 169 2.11 5.35 -24.91
C GLU A 169 1.04 4.25 -24.98
N ASP A 170 0.77 3.55 -23.87
CA ASP A 170 -0.16 2.41 -23.82
C ASP A 170 -1.63 2.84 -23.71
N THR A 171 -2.03 3.81 -24.53
CA THR A 171 -3.36 4.43 -24.49
C THR A 171 -4.50 3.44 -24.71
N LYS A 172 -4.29 2.41 -25.54
CA LYS A 172 -5.30 1.36 -25.78
C LYS A 172 -5.53 0.49 -24.55
N LEU A 173 -4.45 0.14 -23.85
CA LEU A 173 -4.53 -0.62 -22.60
C LEU A 173 -5.25 0.20 -21.53
N LEU A 174 -4.89 1.47 -21.38
CA LEU A 174 -5.55 2.37 -20.43
C LEU A 174 -7.04 2.53 -20.73
N GLN A 175 -7.40 2.73 -22.00
CA GLN A 175 -8.80 2.86 -22.42
C GLN A 175 -9.60 1.60 -22.08
N TRP A 176 -9.04 0.41 -22.33
CA TRP A 176 -9.67 -0.85 -21.95
C TRP A 176 -9.85 -0.96 -20.42
N VAL A 177 -8.81 -0.63 -19.65
CA VAL A 177 -8.87 -0.62 -18.17
C VAL A 177 -9.98 0.30 -17.67
N ASP A 178 -10.06 1.52 -18.19
CA ASP A 178 -11.08 2.51 -17.79
C ASP A 178 -12.50 2.03 -18.15
N GLN A 179 -12.70 1.44 -19.33
CA GLN A 179 -13.98 0.88 -19.72
C GLN A 179 -14.37 -0.31 -18.84
N ALA A 180 -13.44 -1.20 -18.54
CA ALA A 180 -13.67 -2.36 -17.70
C ALA A 180 -14.00 -1.94 -16.24
N ILE A 181 -13.29 -0.95 -15.68
CA ILE A 181 -13.61 -0.39 -14.35
C ILE A 181 -15.00 0.24 -14.36
N ALA A 182 -15.35 1.03 -15.39
CA ALA A 182 -16.66 1.65 -15.50
C ALA A 182 -17.79 0.62 -15.59
N ALA A 183 -17.60 -0.46 -16.36
CA ALA A 183 -18.55 -1.56 -16.44
C ALA A 183 -18.70 -2.28 -15.09
N MET A 184 -17.58 -2.55 -14.42
CA MET A 184 -17.58 -3.15 -13.09
C MET A 184 -18.28 -2.27 -12.04
N ASP A 185 -18.16 -0.94 -12.14
CA ASP A 185 -18.88 0.01 -11.27
C ASP A 185 -20.40 -0.04 -11.46
N GLN A 186 -20.86 -0.35 -12.66
CA GLN A 186 -22.28 -0.52 -12.99
C GLN A 186 -22.82 -1.88 -12.56
N ASP A 187 -22.07 -2.95 -12.80
CA ASP A 187 -22.53 -4.32 -12.57
C ASP A 187 -22.40 -4.76 -11.11
N GLU A 188 -21.36 -4.30 -10.42
CA GLU A 188 -21.06 -4.66 -9.03
C GLU A 188 -20.87 -3.37 -8.16
N PRO A 189 -21.91 -2.54 -7.93
CA PRO A 189 -21.78 -1.35 -7.07
C PRO A 189 -21.20 -1.71 -5.70
N GLY A 190 -20.16 -0.99 -5.27
CA GLY A 190 -19.51 -1.25 -3.99
C GLY A 190 -18.41 -2.32 -4.01
N TRP A 191 -18.04 -2.85 -5.18
CA TRP A 191 -16.96 -3.86 -5.29
C TRP A 191 -15.64 -3.42 -4.63
N ARG A 192 -15.31 -2.10 -4.64
CA ARG A 192 -14.12 -1.58 -3.97
C ARG A 192 -14.17 -1.78 -2.47
N THR A 193 -15.32 -1.51 -1.86
CA THR A 193 -15.54 -1.72 -0.42
C THR A 193 -15.46 -3.21 -0.08
N LEU A 194 -16.15 -4.06 -0.85
CA LEU A 194 -16.10 -5.51 -0.65
C LEU A 194 -14.70 -6.09 -0.81
N LEU A 195 -13.94 -5.61 -1.80
CA LEU A 195 -12.57 -6.06 -1.99
C LEU A 195 -11.63 -5.52 -0.90
N SER A 196 -11.85 -4.29 -0.44
CA SER A 196 -11.08 -3.71 0.66
C SER A 196 -11.32 -4.45 1.96
N SER A 197 -12.56 -4.81 2.29
CA SER A 197 -12.88 -5.53 3.53
C SER A 197 -12.18 -6.89 3.62
N GLN A 198 -12.00 -7.58 2.51
CA GLN A 198 -11.27 -8.85 2.48
C GLN A 198 -9.80 -8.74 2.92
N TYR A 199 -9.20 -7.55 2.79
CA TYR A 199 -7.77 -7.36 3.00
C TYR A 199 -7.42 -6.37 4.11
N TYR A 200 -8.35 -5.50 4.52
CA TYR A 200 -8.04 -4.35 5.37
C TYR A 200 -9.00 -4.14 6.54
N GLU A 201 -10.19 -4.77 6.58
CA GLU A 201 -11.16 -4.59 7.66
C GLU A 201 -10.94 -5.49 8.88
N ASP A 202 -10.29 -6.63 8.73
CA ASP A 202 -9.96 -7.51 9.86
C ASP A 202 -8.97 -6.89 10.88
N LEU A 203 -8.38 -5.76 10.52
CA LEU A 203 -7.43 -5.05 11.39
C LEU A 203 -8.13 -4.13 12.41
N SER A 204 -9.43 -3.87 12.26
CA SER A 204 -10.21 -3.01 13.17
C SER A 204 -10.94 -3.78 14.28
N LEU A 205 -11.01 -5.11 14.21
CA LEU A 205 -11.76 -5.96 15.14
C LEU A 205 -10.92 -6.61 16.27
N ILE A 206 -9.64 -6.29 16.36
CA ILE A 206 -8.74 -6.89 17.37
C ILE A 206 -8.71 -6.07 18.67
N HIS A 207 -9.62 -5.14 18.87
CA HIS A 207 -9.69 -4.35 20.10
C HIS A 207 -11.12 -4.31 20.66
N ILE A 208 -11.54 -5.43 21.22
CA ILE A 208 -12.55 -5.49 22.30
C ILE A 208 -11.98 -6.37 23.43
#